data_fda11929aec9a8d6f75e8de80ed9941d
#
_entry.id   fda11929aec9a8d6f75e8de80ed9941d
#
_cell.length_a   1.000
_cell.length_b   1.000
_cell.length_c   1.000
_cell.angle_alpha   90.00
_cell.angle_beta   90.00
_cell.angle_gamma   90.00
#
_symmetry.space_group_name_H-M   'P 1'
#
loop_
_entity.id
_entity.type
_entity.pdbx_description
1 polymer ?
#
loop_
_entity_poly.entity_id
_entity_poly.type
_entity_poly.pdbx_seq_one_letter_code
_entity_poly.pdbx_strand_id
1 'polypeptide(L)'
;GAVSAAALAGRGASVAMVDRGDFGAFTSQESSNLVWGGFKYLENYELPLVFGLCRSRNRLMRSYPDNIKEIGFLASLDHGSPYPPWFAALGAAAYWGIGQFGTKPPRLFTAEKVKDEEPVIDTADVRGAIQYQDAYLVDNDSRFVFSFVRSALEAGAAAVNYVELVSARWDRDRWVATLRDADTGRELTTSARAVVNAAGPFADELGRDFGTRTEHRIVCSKGIHLVVPRITTSRHDRVLAFFDDEQRLFYVIPMGRRSVIGTTDTRVDSPYTEVTEEDRDFLLEQINKRLDLARPLTREDVIAERCGVRPLVVPRGDGDHDQADWTSLSRKHVIERDDARRVVSVLGGKLTDCLNVGEEVAADIQKLGIPLEKDLGNWYGEPAKQTRAEFYRQARLMHLDALRTKPDTEPLTDRLWRRYGRRAFDLLETIRADPSMGEDVMGSADYLRAEIYQAAEHEMVVTMEDFMRR
;
A
#
# COMPACT_ATOMS: atom_id res chain seq x y z
N GLY A 1 -0.43 2.99 -11.61
CA GLY A 1 -0.53 2.15 -12.82
C GLY A 1 -1.70 1.17 -12.72
N ALA A 2 -1.65 0.20 -11.83
CA ALA A 2 -2.67 -0.87 -11.73
C ALA A 2 -4.10 -0.33 -11.57
N VAL A 3 -4.29 0.64 -10.69
CA VAL A 3 -5.59 1.29 -10.47
C VAL A 3 -6.07 2.05 -11.71
N SER A 4 -5.16 2.75 -12.41
CA SER A 4 -5.50 3.46 -13.65
C SER A 4 -5.91 2.47 -14.75
N ALA A 5 -5.20 1.34 -14.87
CA ALA A 5 -5.55 0.28 -15.81
C ALA A 5 -6.94 -0.31 -15.50
N ALA A 6 -7.22 -0.63 -14.23
CA ALA A 6 -8.53 -1.13 -13.81
C ALA A 6 -9.66 -0.11 -14.07
N ALA A 7 -9.42 1.18 -13.76
CA ALA A 7 -10.38 2.23 -13.97
C ALA A 7 -10.72 2.46 -15.44
N LEU A 8 -9.73 2.38 -16.33
CA LEU A 8 -9.88 2.53 -17.77
C LEU A 8 -10.55 1.30 -18.39
N ALA A 9 -10.04 0.10 -18.11
CA ALA A 9 -10.58 -1.14 -18.64
C ALA A 9 -12.03 -1.37 -18.16
N GLY A 10 -12.30 -1.14 -16.87
CA GLY A 10 -13.66 -1.20 -16.31
C GLY A 10 -14.65 -0.16 -16.87
N ARG A 11 -14.17 0.80 -17.69
CA ARG A 11 -14.99 1.74 -18.46
C ARG A 11 -14.92 1.49 -19.97
N GLY A 12 -14.55 0.28 -20.38
CA GLY A 12 -14.59 -0.15 -21.77
C GLY A 12 -13.42 0.30 -22.64
N ALA A 13 -12.36 0.89 -22.06
CA ALA A 13 -11.17 1.18 -22.82
C ALA A 13 -10.37 -0.09 -23.12
N SER A 14 -9.83 -0.18 -24.36
CA SER A 14 -8.78 -1.16 -24.66
C SER A 14 -7.47 -0.71 -24.01
N VAL A 15 -7.00 -1.44 -23.00
CA VAL A 15 -5.85 -1.09 -22.19
C VAL A 15 -4.74 -2.14 -22.34
N ALA A 16 -3.50 -1.69 -22.58
CA ALA A 16 -2.31 -2.49 -22.36
C ALA A 16 -1.52 -1.90 -21.19
N MET A 17 -1.15 -2.72 -20.22
CA MET A 17 -0.34 -2.37 -19.07
C MET A 17 0.93 -3.20 -19.07
N VAL A 18 2.07 -2.55 -19.01
CA VAL A 18 3.39 -3.21 -18.90
C VAL A 18 4.12 -2.70 -17.67
N ASP A 19 4.90 -3.56 -17.06
CA ASP A 19 5.82 -3.23 -15.99
C ASP A 19 7.17 -3.90 -16.27
N ARG A 20 8.29 -3.18 -16.09
CA ARG A 20 9.63 -3.73 -16.32
C ARG A 20 10.07 -4.76 -15.29
N GLY A 21 9.44 -4.77 -14.13
CA GLY A 21 9.59 -5.75 -13.06
C GLY A 21 8.28 -6.44 -12.76
N ASP A 22 8.14 -6.96 -11.55
CA ASP A 22 6.85 -7.48 -11.12
C ASP A 22 5.85 -6.35 -10.79
N PHE A 23 4.55 -6.64 -10.92
CA PHE A 23 3.50 -5.70 -10.59
C PHE A 23 3.52 -5.34 -9.10
N GLY A 24 3.47 -4.04 -8.81
CA GLY A 24 3.51 -3.52 -7.45
C GLY A 24 4.91 -3.46 -6.85
N ALA A 25 5.95 -3.66 -7.63
CA ALA A 25 7.34 -3.53 -7.20
C ALA A 25 7.70 -2.11 -6.70
N PHE A 26 8.91 -1.94 -6.19
CA PHE A 26 9.44 -0.70 -5.64
C PHE A 26 8.55 -0.13 -4.51
N THR A 27 8.14 1.13 -4.60
CA THR A 27 7.39 1.82 -3.55
C THR A 27 6.13 1.08 -3.11
N SER A 28 5.43 0.44 -4.04
CA SER A 28 4.12 -0.16 -3.76
C SER A 28 4.16 -1.41 -2.91
N GLN A 29 5.28 -2.13 -2.87
CA GLN A 29 5.45 -3.34 -2.05
C GLN A 29 6.20 -3.08 -0.74
N GLU A 30 6.69 -1.86 -0.52
CA GLU A 30 7.52 -1.48 0.61
C GLU A 30 6.83 -0.47 1.54
N SER A 31 5.50 -0.38 1.48
CA SER A 31 4.73 0.52 2.34
C SER A 31 4.58 -0.03 3.76
N SER A 32 4.09 0.80 4.66
CA SER A 32 3.75 0.39 6.03
C SER A 32 2.46 -0.43 6.13
N ASN A 33 1.83 -0.81 5.02
CA ASN A 33 0.51 -1.45 4.94
C ASN A 33 -0.63 -0.63 5.59
N LEU A 34 -0.41 0.66 5.84
CA LEU A 34 -1.39 1.54 6.46
C LEU A 34 -2.20 2.29 5.40
N VAL A 35 -3.51 2.30 5.59
CA VAL A 35 -4.47 3.11 4.82
C VAL A 35 -4.81 4.32 5.67
N TRP A 36 -3.88 5.26 5.69
CA TRP A 36 -3.83 6.35 6.66
C TRP A 36 -4.52 7.61 6.16
N GLY A 37 -5.41 8.18 6.99
CA GLY A 37 -6.15 9.41 6.70
C GLY A 37 -5.38 10.70 6.92
N GLY A 38 -4.12 10.63 7.39
CA GLY A 38 -3.24 11.81 7.44
C GLY A 38 -3.31 12.64 8.70
N PHE A 39 -3.50 12.03 9.88
CA PHE A 39 -3.60 12.72 11.16
C PHE A 39 -2.50 13.79 11.37
N LYS A 40 -1.24 13.47 11.05
CA LYS A 40 -0.10 14.40 11.21
C LYS A 40 -0.24 15.68 10.36
N TYR A 41 -0.95 15.66 9.23
CA TYR A 41 -1.10 16.86 8.39
C TYR A 41 -2.02 17.93 9.01
N LEU A 42 -2.70 17.62 10.12
CA LEU A 42 -3.39 18.64 10.92
C LEU A 42 -2.42 19.65 11.52
N GLU A 43 -1.19 19.26 11.82
CA GLU A 43 -0.13 20.14 12.32
C GLU A 43 0.20 21.25 11.32
N ASN A 44 0.14 20.95 10.04
CA ASN A 44 0.41 21.87 8.93
C ASN A 44 -0.88 22.57 8.42
N TYR A 45 -2.01 22.41 9.11
CA TYR A 45 -3.33 22.94 8.71
C TYR A 45 -3.80 22.51 7.30
N GLU A 46 -3.33 21.37 6.79
CA GLU A 46 -3.73 20.83 5.49
C GLU A 46 -5.12 20.15 5.54
N LEU A 47 -6.12 20.88 6.06
CA LEU A 47 -7.47 20.35 6.28
C LEU A 47 -8.12 19.76 5.02
N PRO A 48 -8.00 20.37 3.81
CA PRO A 48 -8.55 19.77 2.60
C PRO A 48 -7.91 18.42 2.25
N LEU A 49 -6.58 18.26 2.47
CA LEU A 49 -5.87 17.01 2.25
C LEU A 49 -6.35 15.94 3.24
N VAL A 50 -6.44 16.27 4.52
CA VAL A 50 -6.93 15.36 5.57
C VAL A 50 -8.36 14.91 5.29
N PHE A 51 -9.24 15.83 4.92
CA PHE A 51 -10.63 15.51 4.53
C PHE A 51 -10.67 14.54 3.35
N GLY A 52 -9.89 14.80 2.29
CA GLY A 52 -9.78 13.95 1.11
C GLY A 52 -9.29 12.55 1.45
N LEU A 53 -8.20 12.45 2.22
CA LEU A 53 -7.62 11.16 2.63
C LEU A 53 -8.54 10.35 3.54
N CYS A 54 -9.20 11.00 4.53
CA CYS A 54 -10.19 10.33 5.38
C CYS A 54 -11.37 9.79 4.57
N ARG A 55 -11.87 10.58 3.60
CA ARG A 55 -12.94 10.13 2.69
C ARG A 55 -12.51 8.94 1.85
N SER A 56 -11.29 8.98 1.31
CA SER A 56 -10.70 7.90 0.52
C SER A 56 -10.50 6.63 1.35
N ARG A 57 -9.96 6.74 2.57
CA ARG A 57 -9.86 5.64 3.54
C ARG A 57 -11.22 5.00 3.82
N ASN A 58 -12.23 5.82 4.14
CA ASN A 58 -13.58 5.34 4.43
C ASN A 58 -14.22 4.65 3.20
N ARG A 59 -13.93 5.14 1.99
CA ARG A 59 -14.35 4.52 0.73
C ARG A 59 -13.69 3.15 0.55
N LEU A 60 -12.38 3.06 0.78
CA LEU A 60 -11.63 1.81 0.69
C LEU A 60 -12.13 0.77 1.70
N MET A 61 -12.32 1.13 2.98
CA MET A 61 -12.87 0.21 3.99
C MET A 61 -14.26 -0.33 3.62
N ARG A 62 -15.10 0.50 3.00
CA ARG A 62 -16.44 0.05 2.54
C ARG A 62 -16.38 -0.84 1.31
N SER A 63 -15.41 -0.60 0.42
CA SER A 63 -15.30 -1.33 -0.85
C SER A 63 -14.52 -2.63 -0.71
N TYR A 64 -13.63 -2.71 0.28
CA TYR A 64 -12.74 -3.85 0.55
C TYR A 64 -12.79 -4.27 2.03
N PRO A 65 -13.98 -4.63 2.57
CA PRO A 65 -14.16 -4.88 4.01
C PRO A 65 -13.38 -6.10 4.54
N ASP A 66 -13.01 -7.05 3.69
CA ASP A 66 -12.20 -8.20 4.08
C ASP A 66 -10.70 -7.89 4.00
N ASN A 67 -10.28 -6.97 3.13
CA ASN A 67 -8.88 -6.59 2.89
C ASN A 67 -8.41 -5.38 3.70
N ILE A 68 -9.31 -4.43 4.01
CA ILE A 68 -8.98 -3.17 4.69
C ILE A 68 -9.83 -3.03 5.93
N LYS A 69 -9.18 -3.10 7.08
CA LYS A 69 -9.84 -3.04 8.39
C LYS A 69 -9.39 -1.83 9.20
N GLU A 70 -10.27 -1.41 10.09
CA GLU A 70 -9.96 -0.38 11.07
C GLU A 70 -8.93 -0.89 12.08
N ILE A 71 -7.95 -0.03 12.42
CA ILE A 71 -6.95 -0.30 13.45
C ILE A 71 -6.73 0.93 14.32
N GLY A 72 -6.54 0.72 15.63
CA GLY A 72 -6.21 1.78 16.57
C GLY A 72 -4.75 2.19 16.48
N PHE A 73 -4.49 3.49 16.54
CA PHE A 73 -3.17 4.07 16.71
C PHE A 73 -3.05 4.62 18.12
N LEU A 74 -2.26 4.00 18.96
CA LEU A 74 -1.97 4.47 20.31
C LEU A 74 -0.71 5.33 20.26
N ALA A 75 -0.87 6.64 20.24
CA ALA A 75 0.23 7.61 20.28
C ALA A 75 0.59 7.92 21.72
N SER A 76 1.74 7.44 22.16
CA SER A 76 2.31 7.74 23.47
C SER A 76 2.91 9.14 23.46
N LEU A 77 2.59 9.93 24.49
CA LEU A 77 3.00 11.32 24.65
C LEU A 77 3.82 11.45 25.94
N ASP A 78 5.11 11.62 25.78
CA ASP A 78 6.09 11.86 26.85
C ASP A 78 6.26 13.36 27.15
N HIS A 79 7.16 13.71 28.07
CA HIS A 79 7.46 15.10 28.41
C HIS A 79 8.17 15.84 27.26
N GLY A 80 8.84 15.14 26.36
CA GLY A 80 9.45 15.70 25.15
C GLY A 80 8.48 15.87 23.98
N SER A 81 7.28 15.31 24.06
CA SER A 81 6.29 15.40 22.98
C SER A 81 5.81 16.84 22.77
N PRO A 82 5.59 17.27 21.51
CA PRO A 82 5.28 18.66 21.18
C PRO A 82 3.93 19.13 21.74
N TYR A 83 3.03 18.20 22.06
CA TYR A 83 1.67 18.50 22.52
C TYR A 83 1.34 17.81 23.83
N PRO A 84 0.63 18.47 24.76
CA PRO A 84 0.07 17.80 25.93
C PRO A 84 -1.09 16.87 25.54
N PRO A 85 -1.36 15.80 26.30
CA PRO A 85 -2.37 14.78 25.96
C PRO A 85 -3.77 15.33 25.69
N TRP A 86 -4.21 16.35 26.44
CA TRP A 86 -5.52 16.96 26.23
C TRP A 86 -5.64 17.69 24.88
N PHE A 87 -4.56 18.36 24.43
CA PHE A 87 -4.54 19.05 23.14
C PHE A 87 -4.51 18.05 21.98
N ALA A 88 -3.68 17.01 22.11
CA ALA A 88 -3.66 15.90 21.15
C ALA A 88 -5.02 15.19 21.05
N ALA A 89 -5.76 15.07 22.18
CA ALA A 89 -7.12 14.53 22.19
C ALA A 89 -8.12 15.43 21.43
N LEU A 90 -8.00 16.75 21.53
CA LEU A 90 -8.80 17.68 20.70
C LEU A 90 -8.48 17.52 19.22
N GLY A 91 -7.19 17.41 18.87
CA GLY A 91 -6.77 17.12 17.50
C GLY A 91 -7.34 15.80 16.97
N ALA A 92 -7.35 14.75 17.79
CA ALA A 92 -7.93 13.45 17.43
C ALA A 92 -9.46 13.53 17.28
N ALA A 93 -10.15 14.30 18.11
CA ALA A 93 -11.58 14.53 17.97
C ALA A 93 -11.91 15.33 16.69
N ALA A 94 -11.12 16.37 16.38
CA ALA A 94 -11.26 17.10 15.13
C ALA A 94 -11.00 16.21 13.91
N TYR A 95 -9.97 15.37 13.95
CA TYR A 95 -9.68 14.38 12.91
C TYR A 95 -10.83 13.40 12.67
N TRP A 96 -11.43 12.89 13.75
CA TRP A 96 -12.59 12.02 13.68
C TRP A 96 -13.80 12.71 13.05
N GLY A 97 -14.04 14.00 13.42
CA GLY A 97 -15.09 14.82 12.81
C GLY A 97 -14.85 15.09 11.32
N ILE A 98 -13.61 15.48 10.94
CA ILE A 98 -13.17 15.65 9.54
C ILE A 98 -13.35 14.33 8.76
N GLY A 99 -13.07 13.20 9.40
CA GLY A 99 -13.28 11.85 8.86
C GLY A 99 -14.75 11.42 8.78
N GLN A 100 -15.69 12.35 9.01
CA GLN A 100 -17.15 12.10 8.93
C GLN A 100 -17.61 10.96 9.85
N PHE A 101 -16.94 10.81 11.00
CA PHE A 101 -17.25 9.75 11.97
C PHE A 101 -17.17 8.32 11.39
N GLY A 102 -16.38 8.13 10.34
CA GLY A 102 -16.27 6.87 9.60
C GLY A 102 -15.47 5.77 10.32
N THR A 103 -14.92 6.08 11.50
CA THR A 103 -14.17 5.17 12.37
C THR A 103 -14.70 5.26 13.81
N LYS A 104 -14.22 4.41 14.72
CA LYS A 104 -14.52 4.53 16.15
C LYS A 104 -13.97 5.85 16.70
N PRO A 105 -14.62 6.43 17.73
CA PRO A 105 -14.18 7.68 18.34
C PRO A 105 -12.80 7.54 19.00
N PRO A 106 -12.03 8.63 19.08
CA PRO A 106 -10.76 8.62 19.78
C PRO A 106 -10.93 8.46 21.30
N ARG A 107 -9.86 7.98 21.94
CA ARG A 107 -9.82 7.77 23.40
C ARG A 107 -8.56 8.38 23.97
N LEU A 108 -8.68 8.98 25.15
CA LEU A 108 -7.56 9.50 25.92
C LEU A 108 -7.20 8.48 27.03
N PHE A 109 -5.92 8.26 27.23
CA PHE A 109 -5.37 7.34 28.23
C PHE A 109 -4.44 8.10 29.18
N THR A 110 -4.55 7.82 30.49
CA THR A 110 -3.53 8.19 31.48
C THR A 110 -2.31 7.28 31.33
N ALA A 111 -1.16 7.69 31.86
CA ALA A 111 0.05 6.85 31.84
C ALA A 111 -0.18 5.47 32.49
N GLU A 112 -0.91 5.41 33.61
CA GLU A 112 -1.28 4.16 34.28
C GLU A 112 -2.07 3.26 33.33
N LYS A 113 -3.06 3.83 32.64
CA LYS A 113 -3.89 3.08 31.70
C LYS A 113 -3.10 2.59 30.49
N VAL A 114 -2.10 3.36 30.04
CA VAL A 114 -1.17 2.91 28.98
C VAL A 114 -0.41 1.68 29.45
N LYS A 115 0.15 1.71 30.67
CA LYS A 115 0.89 0.58 31.24
C LYS A 115 0.03 -0.68 31.39
N ASP A 116 -1.24 -0.51 31.79
CA ASP A 116 -2.17 -1.63 31.92
C ASP A 116 -2.53 -2.27 30.56
N GLU A 117 -2.76 -1.45 29.54
CA GLU A 117 -3.21 -1.94 28.24
C GLU A 117 -2.07 -2.36 27.31
N GLU A 118 -0.91 -1.69 27.41
CA GLU A 118 0.30 -1.97 26.62
C GLU A 118 1.53 -2.00 27.53
N PRO A 119 1.72 -3.06 28.32
CA PRO A 119 2.83 -3.15 29.28
C PRO A 119 4.22 -3.03 28.67
N VAL A 120 4.31 -3.26 27.36
CA VAL A 120 5.55 -3.16 26.60
C VAL A 120 6.03 -1.70 26.40
N ILE A 121 5.18 -0.70 26.62
CA ILE A 121 5.57 0.71 26.53
C ILE A 121 6.27 1.11 27.82
N ASP A 122 7.47 1.69 27.70
CA ASP A 122 8.11 2.36 28.82
C ASP A 122 7.28 3.63 29.18
N THR A 123 6.68 3.60 30.36
CA THR A 123 5.81 4.68 30.83
C THR A 123 6.48 5.62 31.84
N ALA A 124 7.79 5.48 32.08
CA ALA A 124 8.49 6.29 33.09
C ALA A 124 8.40 7.80 32.81
N ASP A 125 8.43 8.20 31.55
CA ASP A 125 8.32 9.61 31.12
C ASP A 125 7.01 9.94 30.40
N VAL A 126 6.05 9.02 30.34
CA VAL A 126 4.79 9.19 29.62
C VAL A 126 3.79 10.01 30.43
N ARG A 127 3.28 11.10 29.84
CA ARG A 127 2.20 11.92 30.42
C ARG A 127 0.80 11.34 30.14
N GLY A 128 0.67 10.51 29.12
CA GLY A 128 -0.55 9.90 28.66
C GLY A 128 -0.46 9.49 27.21
N ALA A 129 -1.55 8.99 26.65
CA ALA A 129 -1.62 8.62 25.25
C ALA A 129 -2.98 8.97 24.66
N ILE A 130 -3.03 9.16 23.35
CA ILE A 130 -4.26 9.19 22.59
C ILE A 130 -4.37 7.97 21.70
N GLN A 131 -5.54 7.38 21.62
CA GLN A 131 -5.86 6.41 20.58
C GLN A 131 -6.83 7.03 19.61
N TYR A 132 -6.44 7.11 18.35
CA TYR A 132 -7.32 7.42 17.24
C TYR A 132 -7.39 6.21 16.31
N GLN A 133 -8.31 6.24 15.35
CA GLN A 133 -8.52 5.11 14.45
C GLN A 133 -8.17 5.49 13.03
N ASP A 134 -7.50 4.57 12.36
CA ASP A 134 -7.26 4.59 10.93
C ASP A 134 -7.51 3.20 10.35
N ALA A 135 -6.93 2.88 9.21
CA ALA A 135 -7.10 1.58 8.61
C ALA A 135 -5.78 0.97 8.16
N TYR A 136 -5.77 -0.34 7.95
CA TYR A 136 -4.62 -1.07 7.48
C TYR A 136 -5.02 -2.17 6.49
N LEU A 137 -4.08 -2.60 5.67
CA LEU A 137 -4.21 -3.78 4.84
C LEU A 137 -4.00 -5.03 5.69
N VAL A 138 -4.98 -5.93 5.71
CA VAL A 138 -4.90 -7.20 6.46
C VAL A 138 -3.84 -8.12 5.87
N ASP A 139 -3.71 -8.09 4.55
CA ASP A 139 -2.61 -8.71 3.81
C ASP A 139 -1.53 -7.66 3.50
N ASN A 140 -0.69 -7.89 2.51
CA ASN A 140 0.33 -6.93 2.11
C ASN A 140 -0.14 -6.00 0.97
N ASP A 141 0.63 -4.94 0.78
CA ASP A 141 0.41 -3.89 -0.21
C ASP A 141 0.56 -4.41 -1.65
N SER A 142 1.56 -5.25 -1.94
CA SER A 142 1.75 -5.86 -3.26
C SER A 142 0.53 -6.68 -3.69
N ARG A 143 -0.01 -7.49 -2.78
CA ARG A 143 -1.24 -8.26 -3.02
C ARG A 143 -2.43 -7.36 -3.33
N PHE A 144 -2.57 -6.26 -2.59
CA PHE A 144 -3.64 -5.31 -2.82
C PHE A 144 -3.50 -4.60 -4.18
N VAL A 145 -2.28 -4.19 -4.57
CA VAL A 145 -2.01 -3.64 -5.91
C VAL A 145 -2.34 -4.65 -7.00
N PHE A 146 -1.93 -5.90 -6.83
CA PHE A 146 -2.23 -6.96 -7.79
C PHE A 146 -3.73 -7.21 -7.96
N SER A 147 -4.54 -6.97 -6.94
CA SER A 147 -6.00 -7.07 -7.06
C SER A 147 -6.57 -6.13 -8.13
N PHE A 148 -5.97 -4.96 -8.34
CA PHE A 148 -6.35 -4.05 -9.43
C PHE A 148 -5.84 -4.52 -10.78
N VAL A 149 -4.66 -5.13 -10.86
CA VAL A 149 -4.18 -5.77 -12.10
C VAL A 149 -5.16 -6.87 -12.52
N ARG A 150 -5.55 -7.72 -11.58
CA ARG A 150 -6.55 -8.77 -11.81
C ARG A 150 -7.90 -8.19 -12.28
N SER A 151 -8.37 -7.12 -11.64
CA SER A 151 -9.60 -6.44 -12.07
C SER A 151 -9.48 -5.87 -13.48
N ALA A 152 -8.32 -5.34 -13.85
CA ALA A 152 -8.08 -4.87 -15.22
C ALA A 152 -8.11 -6.03 -16.24
N LEU A 153 -7.47 -7.16 -15.92
CA LEU A 153 -7.50 -8.38 -16.75
C LEU A 153 -8.93 -8.93 -16.92
N GLU A 154 -9.70 -9.00 -15.84
CA GLU A 154 -11.11 -9.43 -15.85
C GLU A 154 -12.00 -8.50 -16.70
N ALA A 155 -11.63 -7.21 -16.79
CA ALA A 155 -12.27 -6.23 -17.65
C ALA A 155 -11.72 -6.22 -19.11
N GLY A 156 -10.85 -7.16 -19.47
CA GLY A 156 -10.33 -7.33 -20.82
C GLY A 156 -9.05 -6.55 -21.15
N ALA A 157 -8.36 -6.00 -20.16
CA ALA A 157 -7.05 -5.42 -20.39
C ALA A 157 -6.01 -6.50 -20.68
N ALA A 158 -4.96 -6.13 -21.44
CA ALA A 158 -3.73 -6.89 -21.53
C ALA A 158 -2.74 -6.33 -20.48
N ALA A 159 -2.29 -7.16 -19.55
CA ALA A 159 -1.28 -6.78 -18.57
C ALA A 159 -0.13 -7.79 -18.59
N VAL A 160 1.10 -7.29 -18.61
CA VAL A 160 2.30 -8.14 -18.66
C VAL A 160 3.39 -7.49 -17.80
N ASN A 161 3.95 -8.28 -16.87
CA ASN A 161 5.12 -7.91 -16.08
C ASN A 161 6.41 -8.37 -16.78
N TYR A 162 7.57 -7.89 -16.33
CA TYR A 162 8.88 -8.13 -16.93
C TYR A 162 8.96 -7.71 -18.42
N VAL A 163 8.20 -6.67 -18.77
CA VAL A 163 8.23 -6.07 -20.10
C VAL A 163 8.56 -4.58 -19.99
N GLU A 164 9.67 -4.20 -20.56
CA GLU A 164 10.21 -2.83 -20.54
C GLU A 164 9.75 -2.05 -21.76
N LEU A 165 9.41 -0.78 -21.57
CA LEU A 165 9.28 0.18 -22.65
C LEU A 165 10.69 0.64 -23.09
N VAL A 166 11.15 0.20 -24.26
CA VAL A 166 12.47 0.55 -24.80
C VAL A 166 12.45 1.92 -25.49
N SER A 167 11.39 2.20 -26.23
CA SER A 167 11.21 3.47 -26.93
C SER A 167 9.74 3.74 -27.22
N ALA A 168 9.41 5.02 -27.30
CA ALA A 168 8.10 5.47 -27.77
C ALA A 168 8.25 6.71 -28.64
N ARG A 169 7.50 6.77 -29.74
CA ARG A 169 7.44 7.96 -30.60
C ARG A 169 5.99 8.30 -30.92
N TRP A 170 5.73 9.60 -30.93
CA TRP A 170 4.47 10.13 -31.43
C TRP A 170 4.49 10.18 -32.95
N ASP A 171 3.57 9.48 -33.60
CA ASP A 171 3.47 9.38 -35.04
C ASP A 171 2.05 9.74 -35.49
N ARG A 172 1.92 10.93 -36.05
CA ARG A 172 0.67 11.53 -36.51
C ARG A 172 -0.34 11.73 -35.39
N ASP A 173 -1.13 10.71 -35.03
CA ASP A 173 -2.22 10.78 -34.06
C ASP A 173 -2.16 9.66 -33.02
N ARG A 174 -1.06 8.93 -32.95
CA ARG A 174 -0.86 7.81 -32.02
C ARG A 174 0.58 7.64 -31.58
N TRP A 175 0.73 6.99 -30.47
CA TRP A 175 1.99 6.48 -29.99
C TRP A 175 2.35 5.16 -30.69
N VAL A 176 3.58 5.02 -31.09
CA VAL A 176 4.19 3.74 -31.49
C VAL A 176 5.27 3.43 -30.48
N ALA A 177 5.10 2.33 -29.77
CA ALA A 177 5.98 1.91 -28.67
C ALA A 177 6.65 0.58 -29.01
N THR A 178 7.94 0.49 -28.70
CA THR A 178 8.71 -0.75 -28.72
C THR A 178 8.84 -1.26 -27.30
N LEU A 179 8.33 -2.46 -27.05
CA LEU A 179 8.39 -3.16 -25.80
C LEU A 179 9.39 -4.30 -25.91
N ARG A 180 10.12 -4.58 -24.84
CA ARG A 180 11.09 -5.68 -24.76
C ARG A 180 10.79 -6.57 -23.57
N ASP A 181 10.67 -7.84 -23.81
CA ASP A 181 10.61 -8.88 -22.80
C ASP A 181 11.98 -8.99 -22.11
N ALA A 182 12.02 -8.84 -20.79
CA ALA A 182 13.26 -8.79 -20.01
C ALA A 182 13.99 -10.13 -19.92
N ASP A 183 13.26 -11.24 -20.05
CA ASP A 183 13.80 -12.60 -19.96
C ASP A 183 14.36 -13.06 -21.32
N THR A 184 13.58 -12.90 -22.37
CA THR A 184 13.93 -13.42 -23.71
C THR A 184 14.64 -12.39 -24.60
N GLY A 185 14.62 -11.11 -24.25
CA GLY A 185 15.10 -10.01 -25.07
C GLY A 185 14.28 -9.75 -26.32
N ARG A 186 13.15 -10.44 -26.53
CA ARG A 186 12.29 -10.27 -27.70
C ARG A 186 11.60 -8.92 -27.68
N GLU A 187 11.54 -8.27 -28.82
CA GLU A 187 10.88 -6.98 -28.96
C GLU A 187 9.53 -7.12 -29.67
N LEU A 188 8.58 -6.30 -29.23
CA LEU A 188 7.25 -6.15 -29.80
C LEU A 188 6.96 -4.68 -30.04
N THR A 189 6.47 -4.33 -31.22
CA THR A 189 5.95 -2.99 -31.50
C THR A 189 4.45 -2.96 -31.33
N THR A 190 3.96 -1.98 -30.59
CA THR A 190 2.53 -1.75 -30.37
C THR A 190 2.18 -0.29 -30.60
N SER A 191 0.89 0.04 -30.66
CA SER A 191 0.44 1.42 -30.80
C SER A 191 -0.75 1.74 -29.90
N ALA A 192 -0.79 2.99 -29.40
CA ALA A 192 -1.84 3.49 -28.53
C ALA A 192 -2.29 4.90 -28.91
N ARG A 193 -3.54 5.23 -28.64
CA ARG A 193 -4.05 6.61 -28.86
C ARG A 193 -3.61 7.57 -27.76
N ALA A 194 -3.32 7.07 -26.58
CA ALA A 194 -2.79 7.83 -25.45
C ALA A 194 -1.91 6.93 -24.59
N VAL A 195 -1.05 7.56 -23.78
CA VAL A 195 -0.18 6.89 -22.82
C VAL A 195 -0.47 7.43 -21.42
N VAL A 196 -0.48 6.54 -20.45
CA VAL A 196 -0.48 6.88 -19.01
C VAL A 196 0.89 6.55 -18.45
N ASN A 197 1.66 7.59 -18.12
CA ASN A 197 2.93 7.45 -17.39
C ASN A 197 2.63 7.33 -15.89
N ALA A 198 2.65 6.14 -15.36
CA ALA A 198 2.43 5.84 -13.94
C ALA A 198 3.64 5.09 -13.35
N ALA A 199 4.84 5.46 -13.77
CA ALA A 199 6.09 4.79 -13.41
C ALA A 199 6.61 5.15 -12.00
N GLY A 200 5.80 5.81 -11.16
CA GLY A 200 6.16 6.12 -9.78
C GLY A 200 7.44 6.95 -9.67
N PRO A 201 8.48 6.48 -8.96
CA PRO A 201 9.73 7.23 -8.83
C PRO A 201 10.49 7.43 -10.16
N PHE A 202 10.16 6.69 -11.21
CA PHE A 202 10.75 6.77 -12.55
C PHE A 202 9.93 7.63 -13.52
N ALA A 203 8.88 8.30 -13.07
CA ALA A 203 7.97 9.04 -13.94
C ALA A 203 8.66 10.18 -14.70
N ASP A 204 9.64 10.86 -14.09
CA ASP A 204 10.42 11.92 -14.75
C ASP A 204 11.34 11.38 -15.84
N GLU A 205 11.93 10.20 -15.65
CA GLU A 205 12.77 9.54 -16.63
C GLU A 205 11.93 9.15 -17.86
N LEU A 206 10.84 8.44 -17.63
CA LEU A 206 9.93 8.03 -18.68
C LEU A 206 9.26 9.22 -19.39
N GLY A 207 8.99 10.31 -18.68
CA GLY A 207 8.48 11.55 -19.26
C GLY A 207 9.43 12.16 -20.30
N ARG A 208 10.75 12.09 -20.06
CA ARG A 208 11.77 12.52 -21.03
C ARG A 208 11.73 11.67 -22.29
N ASP A 209 11.55 10.35 -22.17
CA ASP A 209 11.46 9.43 -23.30
C ASP A 209 10.22 9.71 -24.16
N PHE A 210 9.12 10.13 -23.55
CA PHE A 210 7.95 10.64 -24.27
C PHE A 210 8.11 12.06 -24.83
N GLY A 211 9.22 12.75 -24.51
CA GLY A 211 9.42 14.16 -24.86
C GLY A 211 8.40 15.09 -24.20
N THR A 212 7.78 14.67 -23.11
CA THR A 212 6.86 15.48 -22.31
C THR A 212 7.60 16.15 -21.17
N ARG A 213 7.18 17.36 -20.83
CA ARG A 213 7.69 18.09 -19.67
C ARG A 213 6.53 18.44 -18.75
N THR A 214 6.56 17.87 -17.55
CA THR A 214 5.61 18.18 -16.49
C THR A 214 5.99 19.50 -15.78
N GLU A 215 5.02 20.18 -15.18
CA GLU A 215 5.25 21.35 -14.32
C GLU A 215 5.88 20.96 -12.98
N HIS A 216 5.71 19.69 -12.57
CA HIS A 216 6.30 19.13 -11.37
C HIS A 216 7.37 18.09 -11.69
N ARG A 217 8.19 17.79 -10.69
CA ARG A 217 9.21 16.73 -10.72
C ARG A 217 9.12 15.86 -9.47
N ILE A 218 9.76 14.68 -9.52
CA ILE A 218 9.88 13.76 -8.41
C ILE A 218 11.14 14.02 -7.61
N VAL A 219 11.00 14.05 -6.28
CA VAL A 219 12.09 13.97 -5.31
C VAL A 219 11.93 12.69 -4.50
N CYS A 220 13.00 11.93 -4.37
CA CYS A 220 12.98 10.63 -3.73
C CYS A 220 13.24 10.73 -2.21
N SER A 221 12.41 10.08 -1.41
CA SER A 221 12.61 9.92 0.03
C SER A 221 12.59 8.45 0.41
N LYS A 222 13.72 7.98 0.96
CA LYS A 222 13.86 6.62 1.48
C LYS A 222 13.13 6.49 2.82
N GLY A 223 12.38 5.40 2.98
CA GLY A 223 11.83 4.97 4.24
C GLY A 223 12.07 3.49 4.47
N ILE A 224 12.60 3.14 5.63
CA ILE A 224 12.89 1.75 5.95
C ILE A 224 11.98 1.23 7.06
N HIS A 225 11.82 -0.09 7.10
CA HIS A 225 11.17 -0.79 8.20
C HIS A 225 12.00 -2.02 8.58
N LEU A 226 12.04 -2.31 9.88
CA LEU A 226 12.61 -3.54 10.42
C LEU A 226 11.48 -4.49 10.83
N VAL A 227 11.56 -5.73 10.42
CA VAL A 227 10.64 -6.79 10.81
C VAL A 227 11.29 -7.60 11.92
N VAL A 228 10.63 -7.67 13.06
CA VAL A 228 11.12 -8.36 14.26
C VAL A 228 10.06 -9.36 14.79
N PRO A 229 10.38 -10.27 15.71
CA PRO A 229 9.37 -11.05 16.42
C PRO A 229 8.31 -10.16 17.04
N ARG A 230 7.12 -10.70 17.23
CA ARG A 230 6.01 -9.93 17.83
C ARG A 230 6.42 -9.32 19.16
N ILE A 231 6.37 -7.97 19.24
CA ILE A 231 6.73 -7.21 20.43
C ILE A 231 5.56 -7.14 21.40
N THR A 232 4.35 -6.80 20.89
CA THR A 232 3.19 -6.59 21.75
C THR A 232 2.56 -7.91 22.16
N THR A 233 2.26 -8.05 23.43
CA THR A 233 1.50 -9.16 24.00
C THR A 233 0.03 -8.81 24.26
N SER A 234 -0.36 -7.58 23.95
CA SER A 234 -1.72 -7.07 24.10
C SER A 234 -2.72 -7.89 23.28
N ARG A 235 -3.92 -8.06 23.83
CA ARG A 235 -5.06 -8.71 23.15
C ARG A 235 -5.62 -7.87 21.99
N HIS A 236 -5.18 -6.64 21.87
CA HIS A 236 -5.66 -5.72 20.85
C HIS A 236 -4.58 -5.50 19.80
N ASP A 237 -4.90 -5.79 18.55
CA ASP A 237 -4.08 -5.33 17.46
C ASP A 237 -4.23 -3.81 17.34
N ARG A 238 -3.12 -3.11 17.64
CA ARG A 238 -3.03 -1.67 17.49
C ARG A 238 -1.62 -1.27 17.09
N VAL A 239 -1.51 -0.19 16.36
CA VAL A 239 -0.22 0.44 16.04
C VAL A 239 0.21 1.25 17.25
N LEU A 240 1.42 1.01 17.75
CA LEU A 240 2.02 1.90 18.73
C LEU A 240 2.76 3.01 17.97
N ALA A 241 2.52 4.25 18.34
CA ALA A 241 3.11 5.43 17.70
C ALA A 241 3.92 6.22 18.72
N PHE A 242 5.14 6.58 18.34
CA PHE A 242 6.09 7.31 19.16
C PHE A 242 6.70 8.46 18.38
N PHE A 243 7.19 9.48 19.08
CA PHE A 243 8.04 10.49 18.49
C PHE A 243 9.51 10.10 18.64
N ASP A 244 10.30 10.25 17.58
CA ASP A 244 11.75 10.14 17.64
C ASP A 244 12.38 11.42 18.24
N ASP A 245 13.71 11.44 18.35
CA ASP A 245 14.45 12.57 18.90
C ASP A 245 14.34 13.85 18.03
N GLU A 246 13.94 13.71 16.76
CA GLU A 246 13.68 14.81 15.82
C GLU A 246 12.18 15.16 15.71
N GLN A 247 11.36 14.67 16.63
CA GLN A 247 9.91 14.90 16.66
C GLN A 247 9.16 14.32 15.44
N ARG A 248 9.70 13.27 14.80
CA ARG A 248 9.02 12.54 13.75
C ARG A 248 8.32 11.32 14.32
N LEU A 249 7.16 10.99 13.75
CA LEU A 249 6.41 9.81 14.14
C LEU A 249 7.02 8.54 13.53
N PHE A 250 7.27 7.55 14.37
CA PHE A 250 7.54 6.19 13.95
C PHE A 250 6.61 5.21 14.67
N TYR A 251 6.51 3.99 14.17
CA TYR A 251 5.47 3.06 14.55
C TYR A 251 6.02 1.68 14.87
N VAL A 252 5.30 0.97 15.75
CA VAL A 252 5.34 -0.49 15.87
C VAL A 252 4.00 -1.02 15.34
N ILE A 253 4.04 -1.65 14.19
CA ILE A 253 2.86 -2.10 13.46
C ILE A 253 2.72 -3.61 13.66
N PRO A 254 1.56 -4.11 14.14
CA PRO A 254 1.32 -5.54 14.25
C PRO A 254 1.15 -6.17 12.87
N MET A 255 1.88 -7.28 12.61
CA MET A 255 1.78 -8.05 11.38
C MET A 255 1.79 -9.55 11.71
N GLY A 256 0.65 -10.09 12.10
CA GLY A 256 0.52 -11.47 12.53
C GLY A 256 1.48 -11.80 13.68
N ARG A 257 2.39 -12.76 13.47
CA ARG A 257 3.41 -13.17 14.45
C ARG A 257 4.65 -12.27 14.48
N ARG A 258 4.63 -11.16 13.77
CA ARG A 258 5.74 -10.20 13.65
C ARG A 258 5.28 -8.81 14.07
N SER A 259 6.24 -7.96 14.32
CA SER A 259 6.06 -6.52 14.42
C SER A 259 6.94 -5.83 13.39
N VAL A 260 6.44 -4.75 12.80
CA VAL A 260 7.17 -3.92 11.84
C VAL A 260 7.46 -2.60 12.50
N ILE A 261 8.74 -2.25 12.63
CA ILE A 261 9.21 -1.01 13.24
C ILE A 261 9.61 -0.05 12.11
N GLY A 262 9.13 1.17 12.14
CA GLY A 262 9.47 2.21 11.17
C GLY A 262 8.38 3.30 11.13
N THR A 263 8.58 4.29 10.34
CA THR A 263 9.49 4.39 9.19
C THR A 263 10.48 5.52 9.38
N THR A 264 11.62 5.46 8.69
CA THR A 264 12.51 6.61 8.53
C THR A 264 12.03 7.49 7.37
N ASP A 265 12.65 8.65 7.21
CA ASP A 265 12.36 9.59 6.12
C ASP A 265 13.67 10.31 5.74
N THR A 266 14.42 9.75 4.79
CA THR A 266 15.75 10.21 4.39
C THR A 266 15.77 10.55 2.91
N ARG A 267 16.20 11.75 2.51
CA ARG A 267 16.35 12.12 1.12
C ARG A 267 17.39 11.26 0.42
N VAL A 268 17.08 10.83 -0.80
CA VAL A 268 17.99 10.06 -1.67
C VAL A 268 17.88 10.58 -3.10
N ASP A 269 18.98 10.44 -3.85
CA ASP A 269 19.04 10.93 -5.23
C ASP A 269 18.57 9.87 -6.25
N SER A 270 18.46 8.62 -5.80
CA SER A 270 18.10 7.49 -6.66
C SER A 270 16.96 6.69 -6.03
N PRO A 271 16.02 6.17 -6.83
CA PRO A 271 15.05 5.19 -6.37
C PRO A 271 15.65 3.81 -6.07
N TYR A 272 16.89 3.55 -6.49
CA TYR A 272 17.64 2.34 -6.15
C TYR A 272 18.42 2.59 -4.87
N THR A 273 17.93 2.06 -3.77
CA THR A 273 18.56 2.22 -2.44
C THR A 273 18.25 1.00 -1.58
N GLU A 274 19.02 0.83 -0.54
CA GLU A 274 18.91 -0.28 0.41
C GLU A 274 18.95 0.22 1.86
N VAL A 275 18.68 -0.68 2.80
CA VAL A 275 18.81 -0.41 4.23
C VAL A 275 20.28 -0.38 4.59
N THR A 276 20.76 0.70 5.20
CA THR A 276 22.12 0.83 5.67
C THR A 276 22.24 0.37 7.14
N GLU A 277 23.49 0.23 7.62
CA GLU A 277 23.72 -0.07 9.03
C GLU A 277 23.25 1.06 9.95
N GLU A 278 23.45 2.29 9.52
CA GLU A 278 23.02 3.49 10.24
C GLU A 278 21.49 3.55 10.35
N ASP A 279 20.76 3.18 9.30
CA ASP A 279 19.29 3.10 9.34
C ASP A 279 18.80 2.08 10.38
N ARG A 280 19.45 0.90 10.45
CA ARG A 280 19.11 -0.15 11.43
C ARG A 280 19.38 0.30 12.84
N ASP A 281 20.57 0.83 13.08
CA ASP A 281 21.00 1.26 14.42
C ASP A 281 20.09 2.39 14.92
N PHE A 282 19.78 3.35 14.06
CA PHE A 282 18.86 4.44 14.38
C PHE A 282 17.50 3.89 14.84
N LEU A 283 16.85 3.03 14.06
CA LEU A 283 15.53 2.50 14.44
C LEU A 283 15.59 1.62 15.69
N LEU A 284 16.64 0.80 15.87
CA LEU A 284 16.79 -0.02 17.05
C LEU A 284 17.04 0.86 18.29
N GLU A 285 17.84 1.91 18.18
CA GLU A 285 18.05 2.87 19.26
C GLU A 285 16.75 3.58 19.66
N GLN A 286 16.02 4.13 18.67
CA GLN A 286 14.78 4.85 18.93
C GLN A 286 13.71 3.95 19.57
N ILE A 287 13.55 2.72 19.10
CA ILE A 287 12.54 1.82 19.67
C ILE A 287 12.90 1.32 21.07
N ASN A 288 14.15 1.03 21.33
CA ASN A 288 14.63 0.60 22.65
C ASN A 288 14.49 1.68 23.73
N LYS A 289 14.49 2.95 23.34
CA LYS A 289 14.19 4.08 24.26
C LYS A 289 12.72 4.16 24.67
N ARG A 290 11.81 3.53 23.92
CA ARG A 290 10.35 3.67 24.08
C ARG A 290 9.67 2.43 24.64
N LEU A 291 10.41 1.31 24.71
CA LEU A 291 9.85 0.02 25.12
C LEU A 291 10.53 -0.52 26.39
N ASP A 292 9.70 -1.04 27.28
CA ASP A 292 10.11 -1.79 28.48
C ASP A 292 10.16 -3.29 28.12
N LEU A 293 11.23 -3.69 27.47
CA LEU A 293 11.47 -5.07 27.05
C LEU A 293 12.39 -5.78 28.05
N ALA A 294 12.24 -7.11 28.20
CA ALA A 294 13.12 -7.92 29.06
C ALA A 294 14.60 -7.81 28.68
N ARG A 295 14.89 -7.55 27.40
CA ARG A 295 16.18 -7.12 26.87
C ARG A 295 15.97 -6.19 25.68
N PRO A 296 16.90 -5.27 25.39
CA PRO A 296 16.85 -4.47 24.18
C PRO A 296 16.82 -5.32 22.91
N LEU A 297 16.13 -4.83 21.88
CA LEU A 297 16.23 -5.40 20.53
C LEU A 297 17.61 -5.12 19.94
N THR A 298 18.16 -6.11 19.25
CA THR A 298 19.45 -6.06 18.59
C THR A 298 19.32 -6.36 17.09
N ARG A 299 20.39 -6.21 16.34
CA ARG A 299 20.41 -6.59 14.92
C ARG A 299 20.06 -8.07 14.69
N GLU A 300 20.37 -8.94 15.66
CA GLU A 300 20.05 -10.38 15.60
C GLU A 300 18.55 -10.68 15.68
N ASP A 301 17.75 -9.73 16.20
CA ASP A 301 16.29 -9.83 16.25
C ASP A 301 15.63 -9.44 14.93
N VAL A 302 16.37 -8.81 14.01
CA VAL A 302 15.85 -8.38 12.71
C VAL A 302 15.72 -9.60 11.78
N ILE A 303 14.48 -9.97 11.50
CA ILE A 303 14.13 -11.13 10.66
C ILE A 303 14.18 -10.77 9.18
N ALA A 304 13.73 -9.55 8.85
CA ALA A 304 13.70 -9.02 7.49
C ALA A 304 13.69 -7.50 7.52
N GLU A 305 13.99 -6.91 6.39
CA GLU A 305 14.04 -5.46 6.18
C GLU A 305 13.21 -5.07 4.98
N ARG A 306 12.65 -3.86 5.03
CA ARG A 306 11.93 -3.27 3.91
C ARG A 306 12.51 -1.89 3.63
N CYS A 307 12.77 -1.60 2.36
CA CYS A 307 13.31 -0.31 1.91
C CYS A 307 12.48 0.23 0.76
N GLY A 308 11.71 1.26 1.02
CA GLY A 308 10.85 1.88 0.01
C GLY A 308 11.26 3.32 -0.27
N VAL A 309 11.13 3.75 -1.52
CA VAL A 309 11.36 5.14 -1.93
C VAL A 309 10.03 5.81 -2.26
N ARG A 310 9.72 6.87 -1.55
CA ARG A 310 8.52 7.69 -1.77
C ARG A 310 8.80 8.70 -2.87
N PRO A 311 8.02 8.72 -3.95
CA PRO A 311 8.08 9.77 -4.95
C PRO A 311 7.32 11.02 -4.43
N LEU A 312 8.04 12.00 -3.90
CA LEU A 312 7.47 13.28 -3.48
C LEU A 312 7.42 14.23 -4.68
N VAL A 313 6.37 15.03 -4.77
CA VAL A 313 6.12 15.91 -5.91
C VAL A 313 6.48 17.35 -5.54
N VAL A 314 7.32 17.98 -6.35
CA VAL A 314 7.70 19.40 -6.20
C VAL A 314 7.56 20.15 -7.53
N PRO A 315 7.16 21.45 -7.50
CA PRO A 315 7.15 22.27 -8.71
C PRO A 315 8.52 22.37 -9.35
N ARG A 316 8.58 22.48 -10.69
CA ARG A 316 9.82 22.82 -11.41
C ARG A 316 9.97 24.33 -11.48
N GLY A 317 11.12 24.85 -11.13
CA GLY A 317 11.47 26.26 -11.37
C GLY A 317 11.43 27.20 -10.16
N ASP A 318 10.95 26.78 -9.03
CA ASP A 318 11.21 27.52 -7.78
C ASP A 318 12.63 27.21 -7.31
N GLY A 319 13.45 28.25 -7.16
CA GLY A 319 14.88 28.14 -6.84
C GLY A 319 15.14 27.26 -5.63
N ASP A 320 16.28 26.65 -5.63
CA ASP A 320 16.98 25.87 -4.59
C ASP A 320 16.11 25.24 -3.47
N HIS A 321 15.10 24.43 -3.87
CA HIS A 321 14.40 23.52 -2.95
C HIS A 321 15.33 22.44 -2.38
N ASP A 322 16.62 22.48 -2.72
CA ASP A 322 17.63 21.64 -2.08
C ASP A 322 17.82 21.98 -0.60
N GLN A 323 17.38 23.17 -0.16
CA GLN A 323 17.42 23.61 1.24
C GLN A 323 16.01 23.71 1.91
N ALA A 324 14.92 23.54 1.16
CA ALA A 324 13.59 23.54 1.75
C ALA A 324 13.41 22.30 2.65
N ASP A 325 12.71 22.47 3.76
CA ASP A 325 12.30 21.35 4.62
C ASP A 325 11.39 20.40 3.84
N TRP A 326 12.02 19.42 3.16
CA TRP A 326 11.37 18.42 2.32
C TRP A 326 10.39 17.54 3.11
N THR A 327 10.49 17.53 4.47
CA THR A 327 9.56 16.82 5.33
C THR A 327 8.19 17.50 5.35
N SER A 328 8.13 18.80 5.02
CA SER A 328 6.91 19.61 4.91
C SER A 328 6.21 19.50 3.53
N LEU A 329 6.84 18.85 2.53
CA LEU A 329 6.28 18.76 1.20
C LEU A 329 4.93 18.01 1.19
N SER A 330 3.97 18.55 0.45
CA SER A 330 2.67 17.92 0.27
C SER A 330 2.83 16.54 -0.37
N ARG A 331 2.17 15.54 0.21
CA ARG A 331 2.16 14.16 -0.28
C ARG A 331 0.90 13.85 -1.09
N LYS A 332 0.31 14.87 -1.69
CA LYS A 332 -0.79 14.74 -2.65
C LYS A 332 -0.23 14.24 -3.98
N HIS A 333 -1.02 13.39 -4.68
CA HIS A 333 -0.72 13.08 -6.08
C HIS A 333 -0.96 14.31 -6.96
N VAL A 334 -0.25 14.36 -8.06
CA VAL A 334 -0.46 15.34 -9.13
C VAL A 334 -0.63 14.58 -10.44
N ILE A 335 -1.67 14.92 -11.18
CA ILE A 335 -1.90 14.37 -12.52
C ILE A 335 -1.77 15.51 -13.51
N GLU A 336 -0.88 15.34 -14.47
CA GLU A 336 -0.63 16.31 -15.53
C GLU A 336 -0.91 15.71 -16.90
N ARG A 337 -1.47 16.52 -17.79
CA ARG A 337 -1.90 16.08 -19.10
C ARG A 337 -1.20 16.91 -20.20
N ASP A 338 -0.58 16.23 -21.15
CA ASP A 338 -0.12 16.80 -22.41
C ASP A 338 -1.15 16.50 -23.50
N ASP A 339 -1.95 17.52 -23.85
CA ASP A 339 -3.03 17.38 -24.83
C ASP A 339 -2.47 17.16 -26.25
N ALA A 340 -1.31 17.75 -26.58
CA ALA A 340 -0.73 17.65 -27.90
C ALA A 340 -0.22 16.25 -28.21
N ARG A 341 0.33 15.57 -27.21
CA ARG A 341 0.86 14.21 -27.33
C ARG A 341 -0.03 13.14 -26.68
N ARG A 342 -1.12 13.55 -26.07
CA ARG A 342 -2.04 12.64 -25.37
C ARG A 342 -1.34 11.78 -24.33
N VAL A 343 -0.58 12.40 -23.44
CA VAL A 343 0.08 11.75 -22.31
C VAL A 343 -0.57 12.23 -21.02
N VAL A 344 -0.86 11.29 -20.12
CA VAL A 344 -1.29 11.57 -18.74
C VAL A 344 -0.19 11.08 -17.80
N SER A 345 0.44 11.98 -17.07
CA SER A 345 1.49 11.67 -16.10
C SER A 345 0.94 11.68 -14.68
N VAL A 346 1.12 10.58 -13.96
CA VAL A 346 0.73 10.42 -12.56
C VAL A 346 1.98 10.53 -11.70
N LEU A 347 2.07 11.60 -10.93
CA LEU A 347 3.20 11.92 -10.08
C LEU A 347 2.83 11.77 -8.60
N GLY A 348 3.64 11.05 -7.84
CA GLY A 348 3.45 10.86 -6.40
C GLY A 348 2.18 10.10 -6.03
N GLY A 349 1.63 10.45 -4.86
CA GLY A 349 0.39 9.86 -4.36
C GLY A 349 0.58 8.82 -3.26
N LYS A 350 -0.53 8.45 -2.65
CA LYS A 350 -0.62 7.46 -1.59
C LYS A 350 -1.58 6.34 -1.97
N LEU A 351 -1.32 5.15 -1.47
CA LEU A 351 -2.23 4.02 -1.62
C LEU A 351 -3.63 4.35 -1.09
N THR A 352 -3.76 5.11 -0.02
CA THR A 352 -5.04 5.57 0.52
C THR A 352 -5.91 6.28 -0.53
N ASP A 353 -5.30 7.03 -1.45
CA ASP A 353 -6.01 7.85 -2.45
C ASP A 353 -6.08 7.20 -3.84
N CYS A 354 -5.72 5.94 -3.95
CA CYS A 354 -5.57 5.25 -5.23
C CYS A 354 -6.84 5.25 -6.10
N LEU A 355 -8.03 5.14 -5.50
CA LEU A 355 -9.29 5.15 -6.26
C LEU A 355 -9.55 6.50 -6.93
N ASN A 356 -9.21 7.62 -6.27
CA ASN A 356 -9.33 8.95 -6.86
C ASN A 356 -8.35 9.11 -8.03
N VAL A 357 -7.10 8.63 -7.89
CA VAL A 357 -6.14 8.60 -9.00
C VAL A 357 -6.70 7.87 -10.21
N GLY A 358 -7.31 6.70 -10.02
CA GLY A 358 -7.95 5.96 -11.12
C GLY A 358 -9.08 6.75 -11.81
N GLU A 359 -9.91 7.45 -11.04
CA GLU A 359 -10.99 8.28 -11.56
C GLU A 359 -10.50 9.51 -12.29
N GLU A 360 -9.51 10.21 -11.74
CA GLU A 360 -8.91 11.40 -12.36
C GLU A 360 -8.21 11.05 -13.67
N VAL A 361 -7.43 9.96 -13.72
CA VAL A 361 -6.83 9.46 -14.96
C VAL A 361 -7.88 9.14 -16.00
N ALA A 362 -8.97 8.47 -15.62
CA ALA A 362 -10.07 8.17 -16.56
C ALA A 362 -10.73 9.45 -17.10
N ALA A 363 -10.94 10.45 -16.25
CA ALA A 363 -11.48 11.74 -16.65
C ALA A 363 -10.54 12.47 -17.64
N ASP A 364 -9.23 12.42 -17.42
CA ASP A 364 -8.27 13.07 -18.31
C ASP A 364 -8.13 12.32 -19.64
N ILE A 365 -8.19 11.00 -19.65
CA ILE A 365 -8.25 10.23 -20.91
C ILE A 365 -9.51 10.58 -21.72
N GLN A 366 -10.66 10.81 -21.08
CA GLN A 366 -11.86 11.31 -21.78
C GLN A 366 -11.67 12.70 -22.38
N LYS A 367 -11.01 13.62 -21.65
CA LYS A 367 -10.68 14.96 -22.16
C LYS A 367 -9.73 14.92 -23.36
N LEU A 368 -8.89 13.88 -23.48
CA LEU A 368 -8.06 13.62 -24.65
C LEU A 368 -8.85 13.09 -25.87
N GLY A 369 -10.18 13.01 -25.78
CA GLY A 369 -11.04 12.56 -26.87
C GLY A 369 -11.09 11.03 -27.03
N ILE A 370 -10.70 10.27 -26.00
CA ILE A 370 -10.87 8.83 -25.96
C ILE A 370 -12.18 8.51 -25.24
N PRO A 371 -13.20 7.98 -25.94
CA PRO A 371 -14.48 7.70 -25.32
C PRO A 371 -14.34 6.58 -24.30
N LEU A 372 -14.90 6.79 -23.12
CA LEU A 372 -15.10 5.79 -22.10
C LEU A 372 -16.61 5.61 -21.91
N GLU A 373 -17.05 4.38 -21.79
CA GLU A 373 -18.43 4.10 -21.44
C GLU A 373 -18.67 4.53 -19.98
N LYS A 374 -19.82 5.18 -19.74
CA LYS A 374 -20.26 5.49 -18.39
C LYS A 374 -20.89 4.22 -17.82
N ASP A 375 -20.39 3.80 -16.66
CA ASP A 375 -21.00 2.78 -15.81
C ASP A 375 -21.12 1.34 -16.37
N LEU A 376 -19.99 0.69 -16.63
CA LEU A 376 -19.95 -0.78 -16.71
C LEU A 376 -20.00 -1.46 -15.31
N GLY A 377 -20.43 -0.73 -14.27
CA GLY A 377 -20.44 -1.17 -12.89
C GLY A 377 -19.24 -0.67 -12.09
N ASN A 378 -19.11 -1.13 -10.87
CA ASN A 378 -17.97 -0.78 -10.03
C ASN A 378 -16.70 -1.46 -10.57
N TRP A 379 -15.76 -0.67 -11.07
CA TRP A 379 -14.45 -1.13 -11.53
C TRP A 379 -13.51 -1.50 -10.37
N TYR A 380 -13.97 -1.38 -9.13
CA TYR A 380 -13.24 -1.66 -7.90
C TYR A 380 -14.17 -2.24 -6.85
N GLY A 381 -13.59 -2.83 -5.80
CA GLY A 381 -14.29 -3.40 -4.67
C GLY A 381 -14.26 -4.93 -4.66
N GLU A 382 -14.66 -5.50 -3.55
CA GLU A 382 -14.81 -6.93 -3.39
C GLU A 382 -16.02 -7.47 -4.17
N PRO A 383 -16.00 -8.76 -4.53
CA PRO A 383 -17.15 -9.40 -5.18
C PRO A 383 -18.44 -9.28 -4.37
N ALA A 384 -19.58 -9.42 -5.04
CA ALA A 384 -20.91 -9.30 -4.44
C ALA A 384 -21.08 -10.21 -3.21
N LYS A 385 -21.83 -9.74 -2.22
CA LYS A 385 -22.10 -10.49 -0.96
C LYS A 385 -22.67 -11.90 -1.22
N GLN A 386 -23.48 -12.07 -2.25
CA GLN A 386 -24.03 -13.36 -2.65
C GLN A 386 -22.94 -14.34 -3.09
N THR A 387 -21.96 -13.86 -3.86
CA THR A 387 -20.80 -14.67 -4.29
C THR A 387 -19.97 -15.10 -3.07
N ARG A 388 -19.74 -14.18 -2.12
CA ARG A 388 -19.07 -14.49 -0.86
C ARG A 388 -19.83 -15.57 -0.08
N ALA A 389 -21.13 -15.38 0.10
CA ALA A 389 -21.97 -16.34 0.85
C ALA A 389 -21.93 -17.74 0.23
N GLU A 390 -21.92 -17.84 -1.11
CA GLU A 390 -21.81 -19.12 -1.80
C GLU A 390 -20.44 -19.77 -1.58
N PHE A 391 -19.35 -19.01 -1.66
CA PHE A 391 -18.01 -19.52 -1.35
C PHE A 391 -17.95 -20.09 0.08
N TYR A 392 -18.44 -19.33 1.06
CA TYR A 392 -18.46 -19.77 2.46
C TYR A 392 -19.33 -21.02 2.69
N ARG A 393 -20.42 -21.15 1.93
CA ARG A 393 -21.25 -22.36 1.94
C ARG A 393 -20.47 -23.57 1.44
N GLN A 394 -19.78 -23.44 0.31
CA GLN A 394 -18.99 -24.54 -0.27
C GLN A 394 -17.79 -24.91 0.62
N ALA A 395 -17.06 -23.92 1.14
CA ALA A 395 -15.96 -24.13 2.06
C ALA A 395 -16.38 -24.91 3.33
N ARG A 396 -17.53 -24.56 3.90
CA ARG A 396 -18.10 -25.32 5.04
C ARG A 396 -18.44 -26.78 4.69
N LEU A 397 -19.04 -27.01 3.52
CA LEU A 397 -19.37 -28.37 3.07
C LEU A 397 -18.12 -29.23 2.85
N MET A 398 -17.01 -28.61 2.53
CA MET A 398 -15.70 -29.25 2.37
C MET A 398 -14.92 -29.36 3.69
N HIS A 399 -15.44 -28.81 4.80
CA HIS A 399 -14.72 -28.71 6.07
C HIS A 399 -13.35 -28.03 5.91
N LEU A 400 -13.26 -26.98 5.07
CA LEU A 400 -12.01 -26.32 4.67
C LEU A 400 -11.18 -25.87 5.89
N ASP A 401 -11.81 -25.26 6.88
CA ASP A 401 -11.13 -24.76 8.10
C ASP A 401 -10.55 -25.89 8.96
N ALA A 402 -11.08 -27.12 8.83
CA ALA A 402 -10.59 -28.29 9.55
C ALA A 402 -9.27 -28.85 8.93
N LEU A 403 -8.89 -28.43 7.72
CA LEU A 403 -7.58 -28.76 7.13
C LEU A 403 -6.43 -28.12 7.92
N ARG A 404 -6.72 -27.07 8.72
CA ARG A 404 -5.73 -26.39 9.53
C ARG A 404 -6.22 -26.25 10.98
N THR A 405 -5.41 -26.76 11.90
CA THR A 405 -5.68 -26.73 13.34
C THR A 405 -4.67 -25.88 14.11
N LYS A 406 -3.91 -25.01 13.42
CA LYS A 406 -2.93 -24.14 14.10
C LYS A 406 -3.68 -23.10 14.94
N PRO A 407 -3.44 -23.04 16.26
CA PRO A 407 -4.04 -22.01 17.09
C PRO A 407 -3.58 -20.62 16.65
N ASP A 408 -4.41 -19.61 16.88
CA ASP A 408 -4.14 -18.20 16.61
C ASP A 408 -3.92 -17.83 15.13
N THR A 409 -4.44 -18.64 14.20
CA THR A 409 -4.44 -18.29 12.77
C THR A 409 -5.84 -17.92 12.29
N GLU A 410 -5.89 -17.02 11.29
CA GLU A 410 -7.15 -16.69 10.59
C GLU A 410 -7.77 -17.98 10.00
N PRO A 411 -9.12 -18.15 10.06
CA PRO A 411 -9.77 -19.24 9.38
C PRO A 411 -9.37 -19.32 7.90
N LEU A 412 -9.11 -20.52 7.39
CA LEU A 412 -8.66 -20.71 6.02
C LEU A 412 -9.68 -20.19 5.00
N THR A 413 -10.97 -20.37 5.30
CA THR A 413 -12.08 -19.81 4.51
C THR A 413 -11.97 -18.29 4.37
N ASP A 414 -11.73 -17.56 5.48
CA ASP A 414 -11.59 -16.10 5.47
C ASP A 414 -10.35 -15.68 4.67
N ARG A 415 -9.22 -16.35 4.89
CA ARG A 415 -7.96 -16.04 4.23
C ARG A 415 -8.04 -16.25 2.72
N LEU A 416 -8.56 -17.38 2.25
CA LEU A 416 -8.66 -17.67 0.81
C LEU A 416 -9.63 -16.70 0.14
N TRP A 417 -10.78 -16.39 0.76
CA TRP A 417 -11.70 -15.40 0.21
C TRP A 417 -11.04 -14.02 0.08
N ARG A 418 -10.42 -13.54 1.15
CA ARG A 418 -9.76 -12.23 1.18
C ARG A 418 -8.67 -12.11 0.10
N ARG A 419 -7.84 -13.15 -0.07
CA ARG A 419 -6.72 -13.13 -1.02
C ARG A 419 -7.15 -13.29 -2.47
N TYR A 420 -8.10 -14.16 -2.74
CA TYR A 420 -8.42 -14.61 -4.09
C TYR A 420 -9.79 -14.14 -4.59
N GLY A 421 -10.69 -13.68 -3.73
CA GLY A 421 -12.03 -13.27 -4.12
C GLY A 421 -12.75 -14.38 -4.89
N ARG A 422 -13.20 -14.10 -6.12
CA ARG A 422 -13.86 -15.12 -6.96
C ARG A 422 -12.97 -16.30 -7.30
N ARG A 423 -11.66 -16.08 -7.42
CA ARG A 423 -10.70 -17.16 -7.72
C ARG A 423 -10.53 -18.16 -6.56
N ALA A 424 -11.04 -17.84 -5.37
CA ALA A 424 -11.07 -18.81 -4.27
C ALA A 424 -11.91 -20.07 -4.59
N PHE A 425 -12.87 -19.98 -5.52
CA PHE A 425 -13.61 -21.16 -6.00
C PHE A 425 -12.70 -22.13 -6.76
N ASP A 426 -11.76 -21.61 -7.56
CA ASP A 426 -10.80 -22.44 -8.30
C ASP A 426 -9.96 -23.28 -7.33
N LEU A 427 -9.57 -22.68 -6.19
CA LEU A 427 -8.85 -23.41 -5.12
C LEU A 427 -9.71 -24.51 -4.49
N LEU A 428 -11.01 -24.26 -4.24
CA LEU A 428 -11.90 -25.31 -3.75
C LEU A 428 -12.02 -26.46 -4.72
N GLU A 429 -12.10 -26.18 -6.02
CA GLU A 429 -12.17 -27.21 -7.07
C GLU A 429 -10.87 -28.01 -7.14
N THR A 430 -9.71 -27.34 -7.07
CA THR A 430 -8.40 -28.00 -7.03
C THR A 430 -8.27 -28.93 -5.83
N ILE A 431 -8.65 -28.48 -4.63
CA ILE A 431 -8.62 -29.29 -3.41
C ILE A 431 -9.64 -30.45 -3.47
N ARG A 432 -10.79 -30.23 -4.09
CA ARG A 432 -11.81 -31.29 -4.27
C ARG A 432 -11.34 -32.39 -5.22
N ALA A 433 -10.64 -32.01 -6.29
CA ALA A 433 -10.08 -32.95 -7.26
C ALA A 433 -8.90 -33.73 -6.68
N ASP A 434 -8.06 -33.08 -5.89
CA ASP A 434 -6.93 -33.69 -5.19
C ASP A 434 -6.81 -33.12 -3.77
N PRO A 435 -7.25 -33.89 -2.73
CA PRO A 435 -7.17 -33.45 -1.34
C PRO A 435 -5.77 -33.08 -0.84
N SER A 436 -4.70 -33.62 -1.46
CA SER A 436 -3.32 -33.28 -1.09
C SER A 436 -2.99 -31.81 -1.39
N MET A 437 -3.73 -31.16 -2.27
CA MET A 437 -3.63 -29.74 -2.56
C MET A 437 -4.05 -28.84 -1.39
N GLY A 438 -4.80 -29.39 -0.44
CA GLY A 438 -5.15 -28.72 0.82
C GLY A 438 -4.06 -28.80 1.90
N GLU A 439 -2.93 -29.47 1.66
CA GLU A 439 -1.81 -29.53 2.60
C GLU A 439 -0.98 -28.22 2.55
N ASP A 440 -0.38 -27.88 3.71
CA ASP A 440 0.56 -26.76 3.80
C ASP A 440 1.79 -27.02 2.92
N VAL A 441 2.28 -25.99 2.23
CA VAL A 441 3.53 -26.05 1.44
C VAL A 441 4.71 -26.39 2.35
N MET A 442 4.74 -25.76 3.53
CA MET A 442 5.71 -26.05 4.59
C MET A 442 5.10 -25.74 5.95
N GLY A 443 5.54 -26.41 6.99
CA GLY A 443 4.96 -26.31 8.32
C GLY A 443 4.99 -24.92 8.97
N SER A 444 5.89 -24.03 8.53
CA SER A 444 6.01 -22.66 9.02
C SER A 444 5.21 -21.63 8.21
N ALA A 445 4.80 -21.95 7.00
CA ALA A 445 4.05 -21.07 6.11
C ALA A 445 2.54 -21.34 6.22
N ASP A 446 1.76 -20.29 5.96
CA ASP A 446 0.31 -20.36 5.96
C ASP A 446 -0.25 -20.53 4.53
N TYR A 447 0.49 -21.19 3.64
CA TYR A 447 0.12 -21.39 2.25
C TYR A 447 -0.15 -22.85 1.95
N LEU A 448 -1.22 -23.10 1.18
CA LEU A 448 -1.57 -24.43 0.68
C LEU A 448 -0.84 -24.72 -0.63
N ARG A 449 -0.66 -26.01 -0.95
CA ARG A 449 -0.11 -26.43 -2.24
C ARG A 449 -0.94 -25.90 -3.42
N ALA A 450 -2.26 -25.88 -3.31
CA ALA A 450 -3.16 -25.31 -4.32
C ALA A 450 -2.85 -23.84 -4.64
N GLU A 451 -2.35 -23.07 -3.66
CA GLU A 451 -2.02 -21.65 -3.87
C GLU A 451 -0.78 -21.44 -4.76
N ILE A 452 0.14 -22.42 -4.81
CA ILE A 452 1.29 -22.38 -5.73
C ILE A 452 0.80 -22.46 -7.18
N TYR A 453 -0.11 -23.39 -7.47
CA TYR A 453 -0.68 -23.54 -8.80
C TYR A 453 -1.49 -22.30 -9.19
N GLN A 454 -2.30 -21.79 -8.27
CA GLN A 454 -3.06 -20.56 -8.48
C GLN A 454 -2.15 -19.37 -8.79
N ALA A 455 -1.03 -19.26 -8.09
CA ALA A 455 -0.06 -18.19 -8.32
C ALA A 455 0.63 -18.33 -9.69
N ALA A 456 1.05 -19.55 -10.04
CA ALA A 456 1.72 -19.82 -11.31
C ALA A 456 0.80 -19.62 -12.54
N GLU A 457 -0.47 -20.03 -12.45
CA GLU A 457 -1.39 -19.99 -13.58
C GLU A 457 -2.14 -18.67 -13.73
N HIS A 458 -2.38 -17.94 -12.62
CA HIS A 458 -3.32 -16.82 -12.61
C HIS A 458 -2.79 -15.52 -11.99
N GLU A 459 -1.56 -15.52 -11.45
CA GLU A 459 -1.03 -14.35 -10.78
C GLU A 459 0.26 -13.81 -11.39
N MET A 460 0.64 -14.29 -12.58
CA MET A 460 1.81 -13.80 -13.32
C MET A 460 3.10 -13.87 -12.50
N VAL A 461 3.23 -14.88 -11.67
CA VAL A 461 4.44 -15.15 -10.90
C VAL A 461 5.49 -15.72 -11.83
N VAL A 462 6.63 -15.08 -11.94
CA VAL A 462 7.77 -15.47 -12.77
C VAL A 462 8.92 -15.99 -11.90
N THR A 463 9.15 -15.35 -10.77
CA THR A 463 10.22 -15.69 -9.85
C THR A 463 9.69 -16.13 -8.48
N MET A 464 10.55 -16.77 -7.68
CA MET A 464 10.20 -17.10 -6.29
C MET A 464 9.91 -15.85 -5.46
N GLU A 465 10.60 -14.74 -5.74
CA GLU A 465 10.37 -13.48 -5.05
C GLU A 465 8.95 -12.96 -5.30
N ASP A 466 8.45 -13.03 -6.53
CA ASP A 466 7.07 -12.64 -6.86
C ASP A 466 6.06 -13.44 -6.03
N PHE A 467 6.29 -14.76 -5.94
CA PHE A 467 5.44 -15.64 -5.13
C PHE A 467 5.44 -15.24 -3.66
N MET A 468 6.62 -14.94 -3.10
CA MET A 468 6.77 -14.57 -1.69
C MET A 468 6.14 -13.21 -1.37
N ARG A 469 6.04 -12.32 -2.36
CA ARG A 469 5.46 -10.99 -2.21
C ARG A 469 3.96 -10.92 -2.53
N ARG A 470 3.42 -11.92 -3.25
CA ARG A 470 1.99 -12.09 -3.55
C ARG A 470 1.32 -12.84 -2.42
#